data_e3760776f90fdeffaa9b1f2aed6eb877
#
_entry.id   e3760776f90fdeffaa9b1f2aed6eb877
#
_cell.length_a   1.000
_cell.length_b   1.000
_cell.length_c   1.000
_cell.angle_alpha   90.00
_cell.angle_beta   90.00
_cell.angle_gamma   90.00
#
_symmetry.space_group_name_H-M   'P 1'
#
loop_
_entity.id
_entity.type
_entity.pdbx_description
1 polymer ?
#
loop_
_entity_poly.entity_id
_entity_poly.type
_entity_poly.pdbx_seq_one_letter_code
_entity_poly.pdbx_strand_id
1 'polypeptide(L)'
;MWASAGIFAALAVATAGASTLASWRPQRDYRELLARVWTWWLMIGVFAAALLLGRTAMLIFLGLVSFLALKEYLSVIPTRRADRRVLLWAYLAIPVQYYWVGTEWYGMFVIFIPIYMFLLLPLPMLIIGETQGFLKAIGTLHWGLMATVFSLSHAAFLLMLPIAGNPIGGGPGLLLFLLILTEANDVAQFVWGKLLGRHKVIPKVSPGKTWEGLVGGVATTTALSCALAPWLTPLSLQHSLIVGLLLGVAGFVGDITISAIKRDCE
;
A
#
# COMPACT_ATOMS: atom_id res chain seq x y z
N MET A 1 -2.81 -20.55 -7.44
CA MET A 1 -2.73 -20.71 -8.90
C MET A 1 -3.81 -19.91 -9.66
N TRP A 2 -5.12 -20.11 -9.41
CA TRP A 2 -6.18 -19.42 -10.18
C TRP A 2 -6.19 -17.88 -10.02
N ALA A 3 -5.94 -17.36 -8.82
CA ALA A 3 -5.87 -15.90 -8.59
C ALA A 3 -4.69 -15.26 -9.31
N SER A 4 -3.53 -15.89 -9.29
CA SER A 4 -2.36 -15.43 -10.06
C SER A 4 -2.65 -15.46 -11.56
N ALA A 5 -3.29 -16.52 -12.05
CA ALA A 5 -3.70 -16.60 -13.45
C ALA A 5 -4.68 -15.48 -13.84
N GLY A 6 -5.62 -15.10 -12.94
CA GLY A 6 -6.53 -13.98 -13.15
C GLY A 6 -5.81 -12.62 -13.29
N ILE A 7 -4.80 -12.37 -12.44
CA ILE A 7 -3.99 -11.14 -12.51
C ILE A 7 -3.20 -11.10 -13.84
N PHE A 8 -2.56 -12.19 -14.22
CA PHE A 8 -1.84 -12.26 -15.50
C PHE A 8 -2.77 -12.13 -16.70
N ALA A 9 -3.99 -12.69 -16.64
CA ALA A 9 -5.00 -12.51 -17.67
C ALA A 9 -5.46 -11.04 -17.79
N ALA A 10 -5.70 -10.36 -16.67
CA ALA A 10 -6.03 -8.93 -16.66
C ALA A 10 -4.91 -8.07 -17.27
N LEU A 11 -3.64 -8.37 -16.94
CA LEU A 11 -2.49 -7.71 -17.56
C LEU A 11 -2.38 -7.98 -19.06
N ALA A 12 -2.63 -9.21 -19.49
CA ALA A 12 -2.63 -9.55 -20.91
C ALA A 12 -3.73 -8.77 -21.68
N VAL A 13 -4.92 -8.65 -21.09
CA VAL A 13 -6.01 -7.82 -21.65
C VAL A 13 -5.62 -6.35 -21.70
N ALA A 14 -5.02 -5.80 -20.64
CA ALA A 14 -4.54 -4.42 -20.60
C ALA A 14 -3.44 -4.17 -21.66
N THR A 15 -2.53 -5.12 -21.83
CA THR A 15 -1.48 -5.07 -22.85
C THR A 15 -2.05 -5.12 -24.25
N ALA A 16 -2.97 -6.04 -24.51
CA ALA A 16 -3.67 -6.15 -25.79
C ALA A 16 -4.47 -4.87 -26.10
N GLY A 17 -5.18 -4.32 -25.11
CA GLY A 17 -5.89 -3.05 -25.25
C GLY A 17 -4.99 -1.86 -25.57
N ALA A 18 -3.86 -1.74 -24.85
CA ALA A 18 -2.88 -0.67 -25.09
C ALA A 18 -2.22 -0.78 -26.47
N SER A 19 -1.84 -1.99 -26.88
CA SER A 19 -1.23 -2.22 -28.20
C SER A 19 -2.21 -2.03 -29.37
N THR A 20 -3.46 -2.45 -29.21
CA THR A 20 -4.51 -2.20 -30.22
C THR A 20 -4.83 -0.72 -30.33
N LEU A 21 -4.92 0.02 -29.22
CA LEU A 21 -5.09 1.48 -29.24
C LEU A 21 -3.92 2.19 -29.93
N ALA A 22 -2.67 1.74 -29.67
CA ALA A 22 -1.48 2.29 -30.31
C ALA A 22 -1.44 2.01 -31.82
N SER A 23 -1.93 0.86 -32.27
CA SER A 23 -2.01 0.52 -33.70
C SER A 23 -3.17 1.24 -34.42
N TRP A 24 -4.29 1.47 -33.76
CA TRP A 24 -5.48 2.12 -34.36
C TRP A 24 -5.34 3.64 -34.47
N ARG A 25 -4.54 4.28 -33.61
CA ARG A 25 -4.35 5.74 -33.61
C ARG A 25 -2.87 6.10 -33.55
N PRO A 26 -2.07 5.83 -34.61
CA PRO A 26 -0.61 6.02 -34.59
C PRO A 26 -0.18 7.49 -34.46
N GLN A 27 -1.09 8.46 -34.61
CA GLN A 27 -0.79 9.88 -34.42
C GLN A 27 -0.72 10.35 -32.97
N ARG A 28 -1.11 9.50 -31.99
CA ARG A 28 -0.96 9.80 -30.55
C ARG A 28 0.23 9.05 -29.98
N ASP A 29 0.99 9.73 -29.12
CA ASP A 29 2.08 9.10 -28.39
C ASP A 29 1.54 8.20 -27.26
N TYR A 30 1.74 6.89 -27.40
CA TYR A 30 1.36 5.88 -26.41
C TYR A 30 2.56 5.32 -25.64
N ARG A 31 3.77 5.90 -25.79
CA ARG A 31 5.00 5.41 -25.15
C ARG A 31 4.86 5.37 -23.63
N GLU A 32 4.25 6.38 -23.04
CA GLU A 32 4.01 6.43 -21.60
C GLU A 32 3.04 5.33 -21.14
N LEU A 33 1.97 5.08 -21.89
CA LEU A 33 1.02 4.01 -21.59
C LEU A 33 1.67 2.63 -21.66
N LEU A 34 2.45 2.37 -22.70
CA LEU A 34 3.17 1.11 -22.86
C LEU A 34 4.25 0.93 -21.79
N ALA A 35 4.98 1.99 -21.45
CA ALA A 35 5.96 1.96 -20.36
C ALA A 35 5.29 1.62 -19.01
N ARG A 36 4.12 2.20 -18.71
CA ARG A 36 3.34 1.86 -17.51
C ARG A 36 2.93 0.39 -17.50
N VAL A 37 2.42 -0.14 -18.61
CA VAL A 37 2.05 -1.57 -18.71
C VAL A 37 3.26 -2.47 -18.48
N TRP A 38 4.43 -2.16 -19.03
CA TRP A 38 5.67 -2.89 -18.79
C TRP A 38 6.13 -2.84 -17.32
N THR A 39 6.00 -1.67 -16.68
CA THR A 39 6.27 -1.53 -15.23
C THR A 39 5.35 -2.42 -14.40
N TRP A 40 4.07 -2.50 -14.76
CA TRP A 40 3.12 -3.40 -14.10
C TRP A 40 3.50 -4.88 -14.26
N TRP A 41 3.92 -5.30 -15.46
CA TRP A 41 4.43 -6.66 -15.66
C TRP A 41 5.62 -6.98 -14.77
N LEU A 42 6.58 -6.04 -14.68
CA LEU A 42 7.75 -6.20 -13.81
C LEU A 42 7.34 -6.31 -12.34
N MET A 43 6.49 -5.41 -11.85
CA MET A 43 6.05 -5.40 -10.44
C MET A 43 5.31 -6.68 -10.07
N ILE A 44 4.35 -7.09 -10.89
CA ILE A 44 3.58 -8.33 -10.65
C ILE A 44 4.46 -9.57 -10.81
N GLY A 45 5.38 -9.57 -11.76
CA GLY A 45 6.34 -10.66 -11.95
C GLY A 45 7.26 -10.84 -10.73
N VAL A 46 7.82 -9.76 -10.21
CA VAL A 46 8.68 -9.80 -9.00
C VAL A 46 7.87 -10.22 -7.77
N PHE A 47 6.65 -9.68 -7.61
CA PHE A 47 5.76 -10.07 -6.52
C PHE A 47 5.40 -11.57 -6.59
N ALA A 48 5.02 -12.07 -7.77
CA ALA A 48 4.69 -13.47 -7.98
C ALA A 48 5.91 -14.39 -7.73
N ALA A 49 7.09 -13.98 -8.19
CA ALA A 49 8.33 -14.71 -7.93
C ALA A 49 8.63 -14.76 -6.42
N ALA A 50 8.51 -13.64 -5.70
CA ALA A 50 8.70 -13.60 -4.26
C ALA A 50 7.71 -14.52 -3.53
N LEU A 51 6.44 -14.54 -3.98
CA LEU A 51 5.41 -15.39 -3.41
C LEU A 51 5.69 -16.89 -3.66
N LEU A 52 6.19 -17.25 -4.86
CA LEU A 52 6.55 -18.62 -5.21
C LEU A 52 7.82 -19.10 -4.50
N LEU A 53 8.78 -18.23 -4.25
CA LEU A 53 9.99 -18.54 -3.48
C LEU A 53 9.72 -18.76 -1.99
N GLY A 54 8.52 -18.44 -1.53
CA GLY A 54 8.05 -18.72 -0.20
C GLY A 54 8.09 -17.54 0.78
N ARG A 55 7.75 -17.86 2.01
CA ARG A 55 7.51 -16.91 3.10
C ARG A 55 8.65 -15.92 3.32
N THR A 56 9.86 -16.44 3.45
CA THR A 56 11.06 -15.62 3.74
C THR A 56 11.36 -14.65 2.59
N ALA A 57 11.28 -15.11 1.35
CA ALA A 57 11.50 -14.26 0.18
C ALA A 57 10.46 -13.13 0.11
N MET A 58 9.20 -13.44 0.43
CA MET A 58 8.14 -12.44 0.45
C MET A 58 8.31 -11.43 1.58
N LEU A 59 8.78 -11.85 2.77
CA LEU A 59 9.12 -10.93 3.86
C LEU A 59 10.25 -9.98 3.49
N ILE A 60 11.31 -10.51 2.86
CA ILE A 60 12.42 -9.67 2.37
C ILE A 60 11.92 -8.70 1.32
N PHE A 61 11.10 -9.15 0.37
CA PHE A 61 10.51 -8.30 -0.65
C PHE A 61 9.68 -7.16 -0.06
N LEU A 62 8.76 -7.45 0.87
CA LEU A 62 7.94 -6.42 1.52
C LEU A 62 8.79 -5.51 2.42
N GLY A 63 9.84 -6.01 3.05
CA GLY A 63 10.83 -5.21 3.76
C GLY A 63 11.55 -4.22 2.83
N LEU A 64 11.94 -4.65 1.63
CA LEU A 64 12.51 -3.78 0.60
C LEU A 64 11.51 -2.75 0.10
N VAL A 65 10.24 -3.13 -0.10
CA VAL A 65 9.16 -2.19 -0.44
C VAL A 65 8.99 -1.13 0.65
N SER A 66 8.99 -1.52 1.93
CA SER A 66 8.95 -0.59 3.07
C SER A 66 10.17 0.35 3.08
N PHE A 67 11.35 -0.18 2.78
CA PHE A 67 12.57 0.63 2.66
C PHE A 67 12.45 1.68 1.54
N LEU A 68 11.99 1.27 0.36
CA LEU A 68 11.81 2.18 -0.77
C LEU A 68 10.72 3.22 -0.48
N ALA A 69 9.62 2.83 0.15
CA ALA A 69 8.54 3.73 0.54
C ALA A 69 9.01 4.77 1.58
N LEU A 70 9.77 4.34 2.60
CA LEU A 70 10.34 5.25 3.59
C LEU A 70 11.38 6.18 2.96
N LYS A 71 12.23 5.66 2.07
CA LYS A 71 13.21 6.45 1.33
C LYS A 71 12.53 7.53 0.49
N GLU A 72 11.49 7.17 -0.25
CA GLU A 72 10.72 8.12 -1.07
C GLU A 72 10.06 9.17 -0.19
N TYR A 73 9.39 8.76 0.89
CA TYR A 73 8.80 9.66 1.86
C TYR A 73 9.81 10.68 2.40
N LEU A 74 10.98 10.22 2.85
CA LEU A 74 12.04 11.08 3.39
C LEU A 74 12.73 11.95 2.32
N SER A 75 12.62 11.61 1.05
CA SER A 75 13.15 12.44 -0.06
C SER A 75 12.28 13.65 -0.34
N VAL A 76 10.98 13.54 -0.12
CA VAL A 76 10.00 14.62 -0.35
C VAL A 76 9.94 15.60 0.83
N ILE A 77 10.16 15.10 2.05
CA ILE A 77 10.01 15.91 3.26
C ILE A 77 11.30 16.62 3.63
N PRO A 78 11.24 17.94 3.94
CA PRO A 78 12.40 18.69 4.38
C PRO A 78 12.91 18.17 5.74
N THR A 79 14.02 17.45 5.73
CA THR A 79 14.70 16.97 6.94
C THR A 79 15.80 17.94 7.36
N ARG A 80 15.91 18.21 8.68
CA ARG A 80 16.99 19.05 9.22
C ARG A 80 18.34 18.33 9.05
N ARG A 81 19.40 19.12 8.80
CA ARG A 81 20.77 18.55 8.70
C ARG A 81 21.20 17.82 9.98
N ALA A 82 20.78 18.34 11.15
CA ALA A 82 21.01 17.74 12.45
C ALA A 82 20.46 16.29 12.56
N ASP A 83 19.30 16.03 11.92
CA ASP A 83 18.60 14.76 12.07
C ASP A 83 19.08 13.65 11.13
N ARG A 84 20.05 13.91 10.28
CA ARG A 84 20.57 12.89 9.34
C ARG A 84 21.02 11.60 10.03
N ARG A 85 21.58 11.68 11.24
CA ARG A 85 21.95 10.50 12.02
C ARG A 85 20.73 9.74 12.55
N VAL A 86 19.63 10.45 12.79
CA VAL A 86 18.37 9.85 13.26
C VAL A 86 17.70 9.05 12.16
N LEU A 87 17.87 9.44 10.87
CA LEU A 87 17.37 8.68 9.74
C LEU A 87 17.91 7.23 9.72
N LEU A 88 19.16 7.02 10.16
CA LEU A 88 19.71 5.68 10.27
C LEU A 88 18.87 4.79 11.19
N TRP A 89 18.43 5.31 12.34
CA TRP A 89 17.58 4.59 13.27
C TRP A 89 16.20 4.27 12.68
N ALA A 90 15.65 5.19 11.87
CA ALA A 90 14.41 4.94 11.16
C ALA A 90 14.54 3.80 10.12
N TYR A 91 15.67 3.74 9.39
CA TYR A 91 15.94 2.63 8.48
C TYR A 91 16.24 1.30 9.22
N LEU A 92 16.92 1.34 10.36
CA LEU A 92 17.17 0.15 11.20
C LEU A 92 15.87 -0.41 11.81
N ALA A 93 14.85 0.41 11.98
CA ALA A 93 13.54 -0.07 12.43
C ALA A 93 12.91 -1.06 11.45
N ILE A 94 13.22 -0.98 10.14
CA ILE A 94 12.65 -1.87 9.12
C ILE A 94 13.03 -3.34 9.38
N PRO A 95 14.31 -3.73 9.37
CA PRO A 95 14.67 -5.13 9.61
C PRO A 95 14.20 -5.64 10.97
N VAL A 96 14.17 -4.79 12.00
CA VAL A 96 13.66 -5.18 13.32
C VAL A 96 12.15 -5.43 13.28
N GLN A 97 11.37 -4.56 12.63
CA GLN A 97 9.93 -4.76 12.46
C GLN A 97 9.62 -6.06 11.71
N TYR A 98 10.33 -6.32 10.60
CA TYR A 98 10.15 -7.54 9.82
C TYR A 98 10.69 -8.80 10.51
N TYR A 99 11.65 -8.66 11.42
CA TYR A 99 12.06 -9.75 12.31
C TYR A 99 10.91 -10.18 13.24
N TRP A 100 10.19 -9.22 13.84
CA TRP A 100 9.00 -9.53 14.67
C TRP A 100 7.89 -10.18 13.85
N VAL A 101 7.69 -9.76 12.60
CA VAL A 101 6.77 -10.43 11.68
C VAL A 101 7.21 -11.88 11.44
N GLY A 102 8.49 -12.10 11.12
CA GLY A 102 9.04 -13.42 10.78
C GLY A 102 9.04 -14.40 11.96
N THR A 103 9.19 -13.89 13.19
CA THR A 103 9.09 -14.69 14.43
C THR A 103 7.67 -14.88 14.93
N GLU A 104 6.68 -14.29 14.25
CA GLU A 104 5.26 -14.35 14.60
C GLU A 104 4.96 -13.79 16.01
N TRP A 105 5.85 -12.94 16.55
CA TRP A 105 5.63 -12.31 17.85
C TRP A 105 4.74 -11.09 17.72
N TYR A 106 3.42 -11.34 17.67
CA TYR A 106 2.40 -10.33 17.46
C TYR A 106 2.48 -9.14 18.43
N GLY A 107 2.74 -9.40 19.72
CA GLY A 107 2.85 -8.35 20.73
C GLY A 107 3.94 -7.33 20.40
N MET A 108 5.16 -7.79 20.10
CA MET A 108 6.26 -6.90 19.70
C MET A 108 6.02 -6.24 18.35
N PHE A 109 5.48 -6.98 17.40
CA PHE A 109 5.11 -6.46 16.09
C PHE A 109 4.20 -5.23 16.18
N VAL A 110 3.15 -5.28 17.00
CA VAL A 110 2.16 -4.19 17.09
C VAL A 110 2.70 -2.99 17.87
N ILE A 111 3.55 -3.19 18.90
CA ILE A 111 4.01 -2.11 19.76
C ILE A 111 5.36 -1.51 19.38
N PHE A 112 6.17 -2.21 18.56
CA PHE A 112 7.54 -1.80 18.27
C PHE A 112 7.62 -0.40 17.65
N ILE A 113 6.97 -0.17 16.53
CA ILE A 113 7.00 1.16 15.88
C ILE A 113 6.17 2.18 16.65
N PRO A 114 4.89 1.93 17.01
CA PRO A 114 4.08 2.93 17.68
C PRO A 114 4.58 3.37 19.06
N ILE A 115 5.23 2.47 19.79
CA ILE A 115 5.65 2.75 21.17
C ILE A 115 7.17 2.84 21.29
N TYR A 116 7.91 1.77 20.93
CA TYR A 116 9.36 1.79 21.14
C TYR A 116 10.05 2.79 20.23
N MET A 117 9.72 2.85 18.94
CA MET A 117 10.33 3.85 18.06
C MET A 117 9.87 5.27 18.38
N PHE A 118 8.65 5.45 18.89
CA PHE A 118 8.18 6.73 19.40
C PHE A 118 9.05 7.25 20.57
N LEU A 119 9.49 6.37 21.44
CA LEU A 119 10.36 6.70 22.58
C LEU A 119 11.84 6.79 22.18
N LEU A 120 12.30 5.94 21.27
CA LEU A 120 13.71 5.82 20.91
C LEU A 120 14.19 6.88 19.93
N LEU A 121 13.37 7.27 18.94
CA LEU A 121 13.76 8.27 17.93
C LEU A 121 14.08 9.65 18.51
N PRO A 122 13.42 10.15 19.56
CA PRO A 122 13.80 11.42 20.20
C PRO A 122 15.19 11.40 20.85
N LEU A 123 15.66 10.25 21.34
CA LEU A 123 16.92 10.19 22.09
C LEU A 123 18.15 10.68 21.31
N PRO A 124 18.44 10.18 20.08
CA PRO A 124 19.52 10.74 19.28
C PRO A 124 19.34 12.23 18.95
N MET A 125 18.09 12.69 18.81
CA MET A 125 17.80 14.11 18.55
C MET A 125 18.09 14.98 19.76
N LEU A 126 17.77 14.50 20.97
CA LEU A 126 18.07 15.19 22.23
C LEU A 126 19.58 15.26 22.48
N ILE A 127 20.33 14.21 22.14
CA ILE A 127 21.80 14.19 22.27
C ILE A 127 22.46 15.25 21.37
N ILE A 128 21.87 15.55 20.21
CA ILE A 128 22.35 16.60 19.31
C ILE A 128 22.11 17.99 19.90
N GLY A 129 21.09 18.15 20.75
CA GLY A 129 20.79 19.40 21.46
C GLY A 129 20.11 20.49 20.61
N GLU A 130 19.74 20.19 19.35
CA GLU A 130 19.06 21.15 18.47
C GLU A 130 17.55 21.08 18.69
N THR A 131 17.01 22.09 19.40
CA THR A 131 15.59 22.11 19.78
C THR A 131 14.69 22.81 18.76
N GLN A 132 15.25 23.62 17.86
CA GLN A 132 14.46 24.33 16.86
C GLN A 132 13.81 23.35 15.89
N GLY A 133 12.46 23.36 15.78
CA GLY A 133 11.70 22.45 14.93
C GLY A 133 11.71 20.99 15.37
N PHE A 134 12.13 20.68 16.61
CA PHE A 134 12.21 19.32 17.15
C PHE A 134 10.87 18.58 17.04
N LEU A 135 9.79 19.17 17.50
CA LEU A 135 8.46 18.52 17.50
C LEU A 135 7.98 18.20 16.07
N LYS A 136 8.24 19.12 15.12
CA LYS A 136 7.90 18.89 13.71
C LYS A 136 8.75 17.75 13.15
N ALA A 137 10.04 17.71 13.41
CA ALA A 137 10.94 16.71 12.90
C ALA A 137 10.60 15.30 13.43
N ILE A 138 10.38 15.15 14.75
CA ILE A 138 10.06 13.84 15.33
C ILE A 138 8.68 13.35 14.89
N GLY A 139 7.68 14.23 14.85
CA GLY A 139 6.34 13.90 14.37
C GLY A 139 6.36 13.43 12.92
N THR A 140 7.11 14.10 12.06
CA THR A 140 7.25 13.76 10.64
C THR A 140 7.95 12.41 10.46
N LEU A 141 9.06 12.16 11.17
CA LEU A 141 9.78 10.89 11.09
C LEU A 141 8.92 9.72 11.59
N HIS A 142 8.27 9.91 12.73
CA HIS A 142 7.42 8.86 13.31
C HIS A 142 6.21 8.57 12.40
N TRP A 143 5.57 9.61 11.85
CA TRP A 143 4.49 9.44 10.89
C TRP A 143 4.94 8.67 9.64
N GLY A 144 6.14 8.96 9.13
CA GLY A 144 6.75 8.21 8.02
C GLY A 144 6.91 6.73 8.34
N LEU A 145 7.44 6.38 9.52
CA LEU A 145 7.54 4.99 9.96
C LEU A 145 6.18 4.31 10.09
N MET A 146 5.18 5.00 10.64
CA MET A 146 3.82 4.48 10.75
C MET A 146 3.21 4.21 9.38
N ALA A 147 3.32 5.15 8.44
CA ALA A 147 2.70 5.04 7.13
C ALA A 147 3.40 4.03 6.22
N THR A 148 4.75 3.99 6.22
CA THR A 148 5.51 3.20 5.24
C THR A 148 6.01 1.85 5.77
N VAL A 149 6.36 1.76 7.05
CA VAL A 149 6.91 0.52 7.62
C VAL A 149 5.85 -0.25 8.40
N PHE A 150 5.20 0.40 9.36
CA PHE A 150 4.21 -0.25 10.20
C PHE A 150 3.01 -0.73 9.38
N SER A 151 2.42 0.13 8.54
CA SER A 151 1.26 -0.24 7.71
C SER A 151 1.59 -1.35 6.72
N LEU A 152 2.72 -1.27 5.99
CA LEU A 152 3.12 -2.32 5.05
C LEU A 152 3.49 -3.63 5.74
N SER A 153 4.06 -3.58 6.95
CA SER A 153 4.35 -4.79 7.72
C SER A 153 3.10 -5.55 8.17
N HIS A 154 1.93 -4.91 8.27
CA HIS A 154 0.66 -5.59 8.49
C HIS A 154 0.25 -6.45 7.29
N ALA A 155 0.48 -5.97 6.06
CA ALA A 155 0.29 -6.80 4.88
C ALA A 155 1.22 -8.03 4.89
N ALA A 156 2.48 -7.85 5.33
CA ALA A 156 3.41 -8.95 5.53
C ALA A 156 2.96 -9.92 6.64
N PHE A 157 2.37 -9.41 7.71
CA PHE A 157 1.89 -10.24 8.81
C PHE A 157 0.72 -11.16 8.40
N LEU A 158 -0.08 -10.79 7.40
CA LEU A 158 -1.11 -11.66 6.84
C LEU A 158 -0.55 -12.99 6.33
N LEU A 159 0.71 -13.02 5.85
CA LEU A 159 1.37 -14.26 5.43
C LEU A 159 1.65 -15.23 6.57
N MET A 160 1.74 -14.70 7.79
CA MET A 160 2.12 -15.45 9.00
C MET A 160 0.90 -16.01 9.73
N LEU A 161 -0.31 -15.54 9.41
CA LEU A 161 -1.51 -15.97 10.11
C LEU A 161 -1.81 -17.45 9.83
N PRO A 162 -1.85 -18.30 10.87
CA PRO A 162 -2.22 -19.69 10.76
C PRO A 162 -3.75 -19.83 10.69
N ILE A 163 -4.34 -19.53 9.54
CA ILE A 163 -5.81 -19.55 9.40
C ILE A 163 -6.24 -20.90 8.83
N ALA A 164 -6.93 -21.69 9.66
CA ALA A 164 -7.61 -22.89 9.22
C ALA A 164 -8.77 -22.55 8.25
N GLY A 165 -8.96 -23.37 7.22
CA GLY A 165 -10.07 -23.18 6.27
C GLY A 165 -9.83 -22.14 5.17
N ASN A 166 -8.63 -21.60 5.04
CA ASN A 166 -8.29 -20.73 3.91
C ASN A 166 -8.19 -21.58 2.62
N PRO A 167 -9.01 -21.30 1.58
CA PRO A 167 -9.07 -22.09 0.36
C PRO A 167 -7.74 -22.23 -0.40
N ILE A 168 -6.85 -21.24 -0.29
CA ILE A 168 -5.53 -21.24 -0.96
C ILE A 168 -4.41 -21.72 -0.02
N GLY A 169 -4.74 -22.06 1.22
CA GLY A 169 -3.77 -22.57 2.18
C GLY A 169 -2.92 -21.44 2.81
N GLY A 170 -3.48 -20.71 3.78
CA GLY A 170 -2.77 -19.76 4.63
C GLY A 170 -2.74 -18.32 4.14
N GLY A 171 -1.74 -17.59 4.62
CA GLY A 171 -1.58 -16.15 4.43
C GLY A 171 -1.47 -15.63 2.99
N PRO A 172 -0.92 -16.38 2.01
CA PRO A 172 -0.87 -15.89 0.63
C PRO A 172 -2.21 -15.50 0.04
N GLY A 173 -3.29 -16.23 0.35
CA GLY A 173 -4.63 -15.87 -0.09
C GLY A 173 -5.11 -14.54 0.50
N LEU A 174 -4.85 -14.30 1.79
CA LEU A 174 -5.20 -13.05 2.46
C LEU A 174 -4.44 -11.86 1.90
N LEU A 175 -3.14 -12.03 1.65
CA LEU A 175 -2.33 -10.97 1.06
C LEU A 175 -2.80 -10.65 -0.36
N LEU A 176 -3.06 -11.65 -1.20
CA LEU A 176 -3.59 -11.44 -2.55
C LEU A 176 -4.96 -10.76 -2.51
N PHE A 177 -5.84 -11.17 -1.59
CA PHE A 177 -7.14 -10.56 -1.40
C PHE A 177 -7.02 -9.07 -1.07
N LEU A 178 -6.16 -8.72 -0.10
CA LEU A 178 -5.89 -7.33 0.26
C LEU A 178 -5.39 -6.52 -0.94
N LEU A 179 -4.38 -7.02 -1.66
CA LEU A 179 -3.78 -6.31 -2.79
C LEU A 179 -4.76 -6.13 -3.95
N ILE A 180 -5.50 -7.17 -4.32
CA ILE A 180 -6.49 -7.08 -5.41
C ILE A 180 -7.57 -6.05 -5.06
N LEU A 181 -8.06 -6.05 -3.83
CA LEU A 181 -9.11 -5.12 -3.41
C LEU A 181 -8.62 -3.67 -3.34
N THR A 182 -7.40 -3.43 -2.85
CA THR A 182 -6.83 -2.08 -2.79
C THR A 182 -6.62 -1.51 -4.19
N GLU A 183 -6.01 -2.26 -5.10
CA GLU A 183 -5.81 -1.84 -6.48
C GLU A 183 -7.14 -1.63 -7.23
N ALA A 184 -8.08 -2.57 -7.07
CA ALA A 184 -9.40 -2.46 -7.68
C ALA A 184 -10.19 -1.25 -7.16
N ASN A 185 -10.03 -0.91 -5.87
CA ASN A 185 -10.65 0.26 -5.28
C ASN A 185 -10.17 1.55 -5.92
N ASP A 186 -8.87 1.70 -6.13
CA ASP A 186 -8.30 2.90 -6.74
C ASP A 186 -8.75 3.07 -8.19
N VAL A 187 -8.73 1.97 -8.95
CA VAL A 187 -9.23 1.97 -10.32
C VAL A 187 -10.73 2.29 -10.37
N ALA A 188 -11.53 1.68 -9.50
CA ALA A 188 -12.98 1.90 -9.47
C ALA A 188 -13.32 3.34 -9.07
N GLN A 189 -12.66 3.90 -8.03
CA GLN A 189 -12.85 5.30 -7.64
C GLN A 189 -12.52 6.26 -8.77
N PHE A 190 -11.43 6.01 -9.52
CA PHE A 190 -11.06 6.80 -10.68
C PHE A 190 -12.10 6.70 -11.80
N VAL A 191 -12.55 5.50 -12.15
CA VAL A 191 -13.52 5.26 -13.23
C VAL A 191 -14.86 5.90 -12.90
N TRP A 192 -15.44 5.61 -11.73
CA TRP A 192 -16.71 6.19 -11.32
C TRP A 192 -16.62 7.71 -11.17
N GLY A 193 -15.54 8.21 -10.62
CA GLY A 193 -15.28 9.65 -10.50
C GLY A 193 -15.18 10.36 -11.85
N LYS A 194 -14.65 9.68 -12.87
CA LYS A 194 -14.53 10.23 -14.23
C LYS A 194 -15.81 10.14 -15.03
N LEU A 195 -16.59 9.08 -14.85
CA LEU A 195 -17.85 8.85 -15.59
C LEU A 195 -19.03 9.62 -15.00
N LEU A 196 -19.17 9.65 -13.67
CA LEU A 196 -20.34 10.19 -12.99
C LEU A 196 -20.03 11.36 -12.05
N GLY A 197 -18.74 11.67 -11.81
CA GLY A 197 -18.31 12.63 -10.78
C GLY A 197 -18.78 14.06 -11.09
N ARG A 198 -19.61 14.58 -10.22
CA ARG A 198 -20.13 15.96 -10.24
C ARG A 198 -19.77 16.74 -9.00
N HIS A 199 -19.82 16.07 -7.83
CA HIS A 199 -19.63 16.71 -6.53
C HIS A 199 -18.24 16.39 -5.97
N LYS A 200 -17.41 17.43 -5.80
CA LYS A 200 -16.07 17.27 -5.24
C LYS A 200 -16.13 17.04 -3.72
N VAL A 201 -15.28 16.13 -3.18
CA VAL A 201 -15.22 15.85 -1.75
C VAL A 201 -14.36 16.89 -1.04
N ILE A 202 -13.10 17.04 -1.45
CA ILE A 202 -12.13 17.95 -0.82
C ILE A 202 -11.34 18.69 -1.92
N PRO A 203 -11.91 19.73 -2.55
CA PRO A 203 -11.30 20.40 -3.70
C PRO A 203 -9.91 20.98 -3.43
N LYS A 204 -9.67 21.47 -2.21
CA LYS A 204 -8.41 22.12 -1.80
C LYS A 204 -7.26 21.12 -1.66
N VAL A 205 -7.53 19.87 -1.31
CA VAL A 205 -6.51 18.82 -1.09
C VAL A 205 -6.36 17.96 -2.33
N SER A 206 -7.48 17.44 -2.84
CA SER A 206 -7.51 16.55 -4.01
C SER A 206 -8.66 16.93 -4.96
N PRO A 207 -8.40 17.79 -5.95
CA PRO A 207 -9.47 18.29 -6.86
C PRO A 207 -10.05 17.21 -7.78
N GLY A 208 -9.37 16.05 -7.90
CA GLY A 208 -9.83 14.90 -8.68
C GLY A 208 -10.89 14.04 -7.99
N LYS A 209 -10.95 14.04 -6.65
CA LYS A 209 -11.83 13.15 -5.88
C LYS A 209 -13.27 13.66 -5.81
N THR A 210 -14.23 12.76 -6.07
CA THR A 210 -15.68 13.05 -6.11
C THR A 210 -16.44 12.08 -5.20
N TRP A 211 -17.62 12.49 -4.72
CA TRP A 211 -18.51 11.66 -3.92
C TRP A 211 -18.99 10.44 -4.71
N GLU A 212 -19.29 10.61 -6.00
CA GLU A 212 -19.71 9.53 -6.87
C GLU A 212 -18.59 8.51 -7.08
N GLY A 213 -17.34 8.99 -7.17
CA GLY A 213 -16.15 8.14 -7.23
C GLY A 213 -15.96 7.34 -5.94
N LEU A 214 -16.13 7.98 -4.77
CA LEU A 214 -16.07 7.31 -3.48
C LEU A 214 -17.14 6.21 -3.36
N VAL A 215 -18.41 6.57 -3.56
CA VAL A 215 -19.53 5.62 -3.41
C VAL A 215 -19.41 4.47 -4.41
N GLY A 216 -19.13 4.78 -5.68
CA GLY A 216 -18.95 3.77 -6.73
C GLY A 216 -17.73 2.86 -6.47
N GLY A 217 -16.61 3.44 -5.99
CA GLY A 217 -15.42 2.69 -5.60
C GLY A 217 -15.70 1.74 -4.45
N VAL A 218 -16.28 2.24 -3.35
CA VAL A 218 -16.63 1.43 -2.18
C VAL A 218 -17.62 0.31 -2.55
N ALA A 219 -18.66 0.61 -3.34
CA ALA A 219 -19.63 -0.39 -3.79
C ALA A 219 -18.96 -1.49 -4.63
N THR A 220 -18.11 -1.10 -5.59
CA THR A 220 -17.37 -2.04 -6.45
C THR A 220 -16.42 -2.91 -5.63
N THR A 221 -15.65 -2.31 -4.70
CA THR A 221 -14.72 -3.02 -3.83
C THR A 221 -15.45 -4.00 -2.91
N THR A 222 -16.61 -3.60 -2.37
CA THR A 222 -17.44 -4.46 -1.53
C THR A 222 -18.00 -5.65 -2.31
N ALA A 223 -18.50 -5.42 -3.52
CA ALA A 223 -18.98 -6.48 -4.39
C ALA A 223 -17.85 -7.46 -4.78
N LEU A 224 -16.68 -6.93 -5.13
CA LEU A 224 -15.50 -7.72 -5.45
C LEU A 224 -14.99 -8.51 -4.24
N SER A 225 -15.03 -7.92 -3.04
CA SER A 225 -14.72 -8.60 -1.78
C SER A 225 -15.59 -9.84 -1.59
N CYS A 226 -16.91 -9.70 -1.75
CA CYS A 226 -17.84 -10.83 -1.64
C CYS A 226 -17.60 -11.91 -2.70
N ALA A 227 -17.21 -11.52 -3.90
CA ALA A 227 -16.95 -12.44 -4.98
C ALA A 227 -15.63 -13.22 -4.80
N LEU A 228 -14.58 -12.57 -4.28
CA LEU A 228 -13.25 -13.17 -4.13
C LEU A 228 -13.05 -13.89 -2.79
N ALA A 229 -13.76 -13.49 -1.74
CA ALA A 229 -13.58 -14.05 -0.40
C ALA A 229 -13.69 -15.59 -0.35
N PRO A 230 -14.67 -16.25 -0.99
CA PRO A 230 -14.77 -17.70 -0.94
C PRO A 230 -13.56 -18.45 -1.54
N TRP A 231 -12.80 -17.77 -2.41
CA TRP A 231 -11.66 -18.36 -3.10
C TRP A 231 -10.31 -18.08 -2.41
N LEU A 232 -10.21 -16.91 -1.75
CA LEU A 232 -8.93 -16.42 -1.22
C LEU A 232 -8.86 -16.40 0.29
N THR A 233 -10.00 -16.42 0.97
CA THR A 233 -10.08 -16.20 2.42
C THR A 233 -11.08 -17.16 3.09
N PRO A 234 -11.02 -17.33 4.40
CA PRO A 234 -12.03 -18.06 5.17
C PRO A 234 -13.22 -17.16 5.59
N LEU A 235 -13.32 -15.95 5.05
CA LEU A 235 -14.35 -14.99 5.46
C LEU A 235 -15.74 -15.45 5.02
N SER A 236 -16.70 -15.33 5.91
CA SER A 236 -18.12 -15.46 5.57
C SER A 236 -18.59 -14.27 4.72
N LEU A 237 -19.73 -14.38 4.07
CA LEU A 237 -20.31 -13.30 3.28
C LEU A 237 -20.46 -11.99 4.09
N GLN A 238 -20.90 -12.08 5.34
CA GLN A 238 -21.06 -10.92 6.22
C GLN A 238 -19.71 -10.24 6.50
N HIS A 239 -18.67 -11.01 6.83
CA HIS A 239 -17.34 -10.47 7.04
C HIS A 239 -16.75 -9.89 5.76
N SER A 240 -17.00 -10.50 4.61
CA SER A 240 -16.54 -9.98 3.31
C SER A 240 -17.17 -8.63 2.95
N LEU A 241 -18.47 -8.45 3.26
CA LEU A 241 -19.15 -7.17 3.11
C LEU A 241 -18.48 -6.08 3.97
N ILE A 242 -18.23 -6.39 5.26
CA ILE A 242 -17.58 -5.44 6.17
C ILE A 242 -16.18 -5.10 5.71
N VAL A 243 -15.37 -6.11 5.37
CA VAL A 243 -13.97 -5.90 4.91
C VAL A 243 -13.93 -5.10 3.62
N GLY A 244 -14.79 -5.39 2.64
CA GLY A 244 -14.87 -4.65 1.40
C GLY A 244 -15.22 -3.18 1.60
N LEU A 245 -16.20 -2.91 2.47
CA LEU A 245 -16.59 -1.54 2.85
C LEU A 245 -15.44 -0.80 3.55
N LEU A 246 -14.81 -1.44 4.54
CA LEU A 246 -13.69 -0.85 5.27
C LEU A 246 -12.49 -0.56 4.34
N LEU A 247 -12.12 -1.49 3.48
CA LEU A 247 -11.02 -1.30 2.52
C LEU A 247 -11.34 -0.19 1.52
N GLY A 248 -12.57 -0.13 1.03
CA GLY A 248 -13.00 0.91 0.10
C GLY A 248 -12.89 2.31 0.70
N VAL A 249 -13.35 2.48 1.94
CA VAL A 249 -13.26 3.75 2.67
C VAL A 249 -11.82 4.06 3.08
N ALA A 250 -11.08 3.09 3.61
CA ALA A 250 -9.70 3.27 4.05
C ALA A 250 -8.77 3.67 2.88
N GLY A 251 -8.94 3.06 1.69
CA GLY A 251 -8.20 3.44 0.50
C GLY A 251 -8.43 4.89 0.10
N PHE A 252 -9.69 5.34 0.13
CA PHE A 252 -10.02 6.74 -0.12
C PHE A 252 -9.36 7.70 0.89
N VAL A 253 -9.42 7.36 2.18
CA VAL A 253 -8.79 8.16 3.24
C VAL A 253 -7.27 8.19 3.05
N GLY A 254 -6.64 7.07 2.70
CA GLY A 254 -5.22 6.98 2.40
C GLY A 254 -4.80 7.91 1.26
N ASP A 255 -5.53 7.88 0.17
CA ASP A 255 -5.28 8.73 -1.00
C ASP A 255 -5.36 10.24 -0.68
N ILE A 256 -6.37 10.64 0.11
CA ILE A 256 -6.51 12.03 0.54
C ILE A 256 -5.37 12.42 1.47
N THR A 257 -4.96 11.52 2.37
CA THR A 257 -3.86 11.76 3.30
C THR A 257 -2.54 12.00 2.56
N ILE A 258 -2.20 11.14 1.60
CA ILE A 258 -1.01 11.31 0.77
C ILE A 258 -1.10 12.59 -0.09
N SER A 259 -2.29 12.92 -0.58
CA SER A 259 -2.51 14.18 -1.31
C SER A 259 -2.29 15.40 -0.43
N ALA A 260 -2.72 15.35 0.83
CA ALA A 260 -2.50 16.43 1.80
C ALA A 260 -1.00 16.64 2.08
N ILE A 261 -0.25 15.54 2.26
CA ILE A 261 1.21 15.62 2.47
C ILE A 261 1.91 16.24 1.26
N LYS A 262 1.55 15.83 0.03
CA LYS A 262 2.12 16.43 -1.18
C LYS A 262 1.90 17.94 -1.21
N ARG A 263 0.72 18.40 -0.83
CA ARG A 263 0.40 19.84 -0.79
C ARG A 263 1.12 20.61 0.33
N ASP A 264 1.42 19.95 1.46
CA ASP A 264 2.20 20.56 2.54
C ASP A 264 3.68 20.70 2.19
N CYS A 265 4.16 19.88 1.25
CA CYS A 265 5.56 19.87 0.80
C CYS A 265 5.82 20.70 -0.47
N GLU A 266 4.76 21.15 -1.18
CA GLU A 266 4.84 22.08 -2.33
C GLU A 266 5.03 23.53 -1.84
#